data_df8d3ee13ec9be4a566a439d9d26be00
#
_entry.id   df8d3ee13ec9be4a566a439d9d26be00
#
_cell.length_a   1.000
_cell.length_b   1.000
_cell.length_c   1.000
_cell.angle_alpha   90.00
_cell.angle_beta   90.00
_cell.angle_gamma   90.00
#
_symmetry.space_group_name_H-M   'P 1'
#
loop_
_entity.id
_entity.type
_entity.pdbx_description
1 polymer ?
#
loop_
_entity_poly.entity_id
_entity_poly.type
_entity_poly.pdbx_seq_one_letter_code
_entity_poly.pdbx_strand_id
1 'polypeptide(L)'
;MHTSQIIQAWGKILKGEQPSLSIEITRECPLKCPGCYAYDDAHLGGGKTLRDLSDRKGQSLVDGVLEVVDRLKPLHLSIVGGDPLVRYRELELLIPLLLARGIHVQIVTSAFRTMGATWASLPRLHVVVSIDRLQPEHDVRRAPATYDRILKNIRDQRVTVHCTVTGQMMKRPGYLAEFLEFWTPRPESRRYGSVYSLLRPEIRCQRYWVLRSGRGP
;
A
#
# COMPACT_ATOMS: atom_id res chain seq x y z
N MET A 1 7.84 10.20 12.72
CA MET A 1 6.63 10.99 13.03
C MET A 1 7.03 12.14 13.95
N HIS A 2 6.63 13.36 13.62
CA HIS A 2 6.87 14.52 14.50
C HIS A 2 5.82 14.55 15.62
N THR A 3 6.18 15.02 16.81
CA THR A 3 5.27 15.12 17.98
C THR A 3 3.97 15.87 17.65
N SER A 4 4.05 16.92 16.82
CA SER A 4 2.88 17.67 16.35
C SER A 4 1.86 16.81 15.59
N GLN A 5 2.31 15.85 14.79
CA GLN A 5 1.42 14.94 14.04
C GLN A 5 0.71 13.96 14.99
N ILE A 6 1.40 13.52 16.04
CA ILE A 6 0.80 12.66 17.07
C ILE A 6 -0.30 13.42 17.79
N ILE A 7 -0.04 14.66 18.20
CA ILE A 7 -1.03 15.53 18.87
C ILE A 7 -2.25 15.77 17.96
N GLN A 8 -2.03 16.05 16.68
CA GLN A 8 -3.11 16.23 15.71
C GLN A 8 -3.96 14.96 15.55
N ALA A 9 -3.33 13.79 15.48
CA ALA A 9 -4.04 12.51 15.37
C ALA A 9 -4.90 12.25 16.61
N TRP A 10 -4.34 12.46 17.81
CA TRP A 10 -5.11 12.35 19.03
C TRP A 10 -6.26 13.36 19.11
N GLY A 11 -6.03 14.61 18.69
CA GLY A 11 -7.10 15.64 18.63
C GLY A 11 -8.27 15.21 17.74
N LYS A 12 -8.00 14.52 16.62
CA LYS A 12 -9.05 13.96 15.76
C LYS A 12 -9.78 12.80 16.43
N ILE A 13 -9.05 11.86 16.99
CA ILE A 13 -9.62 10.68 17.66
C ILE A 13 -10.56 11.10 18.79
N LEU A 14 -10.16 12.07 19.60
CA LEU A 14 -10.98 12.59 20.71
C LEU A 14 -12.28 13.28 20.24
N LYS A 15 -12.30 13.78 18.98
CA LYS A 15 -13.50 14.34 18.34
C LYS A 15 -14.33 13.31 17.60
N GLY A 16 -13.97 12.01 17.64
CA GLY A 16 -14.63 10.96 16.90
C GLY A 16 -14.31 10.95 15.39
N GLU A 17 -13.29 11.74 14.96
CA GLU A 17 -12.85 11.79 13.56
C GLU A 17 -11.80 10.71 13.25
N GLN A 18 -11.69 10.33 11.98
CA GLN A 18 -10.71 9.36 11.51
C GLN A 18 -9.43 10.06 11.05
N PRO A 19 -8.28 9.86 11.73
CA PRO A 19 -7.01 10.46 11.30
C PRO A 19 -6.40 9.77 10.07
N SER A 20 -6.80 8.54 9.79
CA SER A 20 -6.30 7.73 8.66
C SER A 20 -7.45 7.19 7.85
N LEU A 21 -7.29 7.23 6.53
CA LEU A 21 -8.26 6.72 5.57
C LEU A 21 -7.55 5.75 4.62
N SER A 22 -8.23 4.68 4.23
CA SER A 22 -7.83 3.79 3.14
C SER A 22 -8.87 3.84 2.03
N ILE A 23 -8.43 4.05 0.79
CA ILE A 23 -9.31 4.13 -0.38
C ILE A 23 -8.87 3.13 -1.42
N GLU A 24 -9.80 2.31 -1.88
CA GLU A 24 -9.62 1.44 -3.03
C GLU A 24 -10.03 2.19 -4.30
N ILE A 25 -9.02 2.57 -5.12
CA ILE A 25 -9.25 3.41 -6.30
C ILE A 25 -9.55 2.63 -7.57
N THR A 26 -9.34 1.32 -7.56
CA THR A 26 -9.61 0.45 -8.71
C THR A 26 -9.83 -0.99 -8.28
N ARG A 27 -10.71 -1.68 -9.01
CA ARG A 27 -10.87 -3.13 -8.92
C ARG A 27 -9.95 -3.90 -9.88
N GLU A 28 -9.24 -3.21 -10.76
CA GLU A 28 -8.39 -3.82 -11.75
C GLU A 28 -7.01 -4.16 -11.16
N CYS A 29 -6.52 -5.36 -11.44
CA CYS A 29 -5.16 -5.78 -11.12
C CYS A 29 -4.62 -6.65 -12.26
N PRO A 30 -3.40 -6.44 -12.74
CA PRO A 30 -2.82 -7.30 -13.78
C PRO A 30 -2.39 -8.67 -13.25
N LEU A 31 -2.36 -8.84 -11.91
CA LEU A 31 -1.96 -10.06 -11.25
C LEU A 31 -3.16 -10.93 -10.89
N LYS A 32 -2.92 -12.25 -10.79
CA LYS A 32 -3.90 -13.25 -10.31
C LYS A 32 -3.31 -14.02 -9.12
N CYS A 33 -2.91 -13.30 -8.08
CA CYS A 33 -2.25 -13.91 -6.92
C CYS A 33 -3.18 -14.88 -6.20
N PRO A 34 -2.79 -16.15 -5.95
CA PRO A 34 -3.56 -17.06 -5.13
C PRO A 34 -3.78 -16.50 -3.71
N GLY A 35 -5.02 -16.55 -3.22
CA GLY A 35 -5.37 -16.04 -1.90
C GLY A 35 -5.20 -14.52 -1.77
N CYS A 36 -5.46 -13.78 -2.84
CA CYS A 36 -5.48 -12.32 -2.79
C CYS A 36 -6.69 -11.84 -1.97
N TYR A 37 -6.43 -11.17 -0.87
CA TYR A 37 -7.46 -10.68 0.05
C TYR A 37 -8.46 -9.72 -0.63
N ALA A 38 -8.01 -8.93 -1.60
CA ALA A 38 -8.85 -7.95 -2.29
C ALA A 38 -10.01 -8.57 -3.08
N TYR A 39 -9.91 -9.85 -3.41
CA TYR A 39 -10.95 -10.59 -4.12
C TYR A 39 -11.59 -11.68 -3.26
N ASP A 40 -11.33 -11.68 -1.96
CA ASP A 40 -11.96 -12.56 -1.00
C ASP A 40 -13.37 -12.04 -0.68
N ASP A 41 -14.35 -12.94 -0.56
CA ASP A 41 -15.76 -12.62 -0.31
C ASP A 41 -15.99 -11.93 1.05
N ALA A 42 -15.04 -12.06 1.97
CA ALA A 42 -15.08 -11.41 3.27
C ALA A 42 -14.43 -10.02 3.29
N HIS A 43 -13.75 -9.59 2.20
CA HIS A 43 -12.93 -8.38 2.18
C HIS A 43 -13.72 -7.10 2.52
N LEU A 44 -14.85 -6.89 1.84
CA LEU A 44 -15.70 -5.71 2.06
C LEU A 44 -16.88 -5.99 3.02
N GLY A 45 -17.05 -7.23 3.45
CA GLY A 45 -18.18 -7.69 4.22
C GLY A 45 -19.45 -7.87 3.39
N GLY A 46 -20.45 -8.57 3.97
CA GLY A 46 -21.73 -8.81 3.30
C GLY A 46 -21.67 -9.57 1.98
N GLY A 47 -20.64 -10.40 1.77
CA GLY A 47 -20.44 -11.16 0.53
C GLY A 47 -20.00 -10.32 -0.67
N LYS A 48 -19.60 -9.07 -0.46
CA LYS A 48 -19.10 -8.18 -1.52
C LYS A 48 -17.59 -8.28 -1.65
N THR A 49 -17.14 -8.33 -2.88
CA THR A 49 -15.70 -8.32 -3.23
C THR A 49 -15.32 -6.99 -3.88
N LEU A 50 -14.04 -6.77 -4.08
CA LEU A 50 -13.56 -5.61 -4.85
C LEU A 50 -14.16 -5.55 -6.27
N ARG A 51 -14.54 -6.70 -6.84
CA ARG A 51 -15.14 -6.78 -8.19
C ARG A 51 -16.54 -6.17 -8.28
N ASP A 52 -17.24 -6.08 -7.14
CA ASP A 52 -18.60 -5.55 -7.07
C ASP A 52 -18.63 -4.02 -6.99
N LEU A 53 -17.47 -3.38 -6.78
CA LEU A 53 -17.38 -1.93 -6.73
C LEU A 53 -17.42 -1.30 -8.12
N SER A 54 -18.02 -0.10 -8.20
CA SER A 54 -17.90 0.75 -9.38
C SER A 54 -16.46 1.22 -9.54
N ASP A 55 -15.94 1.17 -10.77
CA ASP A 55 -14.56 1.51 -11.10
C ASP A 55 -14.50 2.88 -11.79
N ARG A 56 -14.27 3.92 -11.02
CA ARG A 56 -14.10 5.28 -11.55
C ARG A 56 -12.77 5.42 -12.28
N LYS A 57 -12.72 6.26 -13.32
CA LYS A 57 -11.52 6.52 -14.16
C LYS A 57 -11.41 7.99 -14.51
N GLY A 58 -10.19 8.40 -14.90
CA GLY A 58 -9.93 9.77 -15.33
C GLY A 58 -10.30 10.80 -14.28
N GLN A 59 -10.81 11.94 -14.71
CA GLN A 59 -11.13 13.07 -13.84
C GLN A 59 -12.15 12.71 -12.75
N SER A 60 -13.13 11.86 -13.05
CA SER A 60 -14.15 11.44 -12.07
C SER A 60 -13.58 10.65 -10.89
N LEU A 61 -12.47 9.94 -11.09
CA LEU A 61 -11.73 9.30 -9.98
C LEU A 61 -11.03 10.36 -9.14
N VAL A 62 -10.31 11.27 -9.76
CA VAL A 62 -9.58 12.34 -9.06
C VAL A 62 -10.55 13.17 -8.21
N ASP A 63 -11.63 13.66 -8.80
CA ASP A 63 -12.64 14.49 -8.12
C ASP A 63 -13.30 13.74 -6.98
N GLY A 64 -13.64 12.46 -7.19
CA GLY A 64 -14.28 11.64 -6.15
C GLY A 64 -13.36 11.38 -4.96
N VAL A 65 -12.05 11.18 -5.18
CA VAL A 65 -11.09 11.04 -4.06
C VAL A 65 -10.94 12.36 -3.32
N LEU A 66 -10.81 13.48 -4.04
CA LEU A 66 -10.68 14.80 -3.42
C LEU A 66 -11.93 15.17 -2.61
N GLU A 67 -13.13 14.89 -3.11
CA GLU A 67 -14.38 15.12 -2.37
C GLU A 67 -14.39 14.39 -1.02
N VAL A 68 -14.02 13.10 -1.01
CA VAL A 68 -13.94 12.30 0.22
C VAL A 68 -12.89 12.86 1.17
N VAL A 69 -11.73 13.22 0.65
CA VAL A 69 -10.61 13.76 1.43
C VAL A 69 -10.97 15.14 2.03
N ASP A 70 -11.59 16.01 1.25
CA ASP A 70 -11.99 17.35 1.71
C ASP A 70 -13.10 17.29 2.77
N ARG A 71 -13.97 16.28 2.70
CA ARG A 71 -15.01 16.00 3.70
C ARG A 71 -14.45 15.41 5.00
N LEU A 72 -13.56 14.39 4.90
CA LEU A 72 -13.07 13.65 6.05
C LEU A 72 -11.76 14.22 6.65
N LYS A 73 -11.04 15.02 5.87
CA LYS A 73 -9.78 15.69 6.24
C LYS A 73 -8.78 14.75 6.95
N PRO A 74 -8.43 13.59 6.36
CA PRO A 74 -7.50 12.66 6.99
C PRO A 74 -6.09 13.28 7.05
N LEU A 75 -5.29 12.84 8.01
CA LEU A 75 -3.85 13.15 8.08
C LEU A 75 -3.02 12.19 7.23
N HIS A 76 -3.53 10.96 7.06
CA HIS A 76 -2.92 9.90 6.28
C HIS A 76 -3.94 9.27 5.34
N LEU A 77 -3.55 9.08 4.08
CA LEU A 77 -4.35 8.40 3.06
C LEU A 77 -3.56 7.23 2.48
N SER A 78 -4.07 6.02 2.65
CA SER A 78 -3.57 4.82 1.98
C SER A 78 -4.38 4.57 0.71
N ILE A 79 -3.71 4.58 -0.43
CA ILE A 79 -4.28 4.29 -1.74
C ILE A 79 -3.98 2.83 -2.07
N VAL A 80 -5.04 2.05 -2.18
CA VAL A 80 -5.02 0.60 -2.41
C VAL A 80 -6.02 0.22 -3.51
N GLY A 81 -6.35 -1.04 -3.64
CA GLY A 81 -7.34 -1.57 -4.57
C GLY A 81 -6.84 -2.86 -5.18
N GLY A 82 -7.16 -3.13 -6.45
CA GLY A 82 -6.52 -4.19 -7.20
C GLY A 82 -5.02 -3.97 -7.28
N ASP A 83 -4.59 -3.08 -8.18
CA ASP A 83 -3.26 -2.45 -8.10
C ASP A 83 -3.37 -0.98 -8.53
N PRO A 84 -3.07 -0.02 -7.64
CA PRO A 84 -3.22 1.40 -7.92
C PRO A 84 -2.46 1.88 -9.15
N LEU A 85 -1.34 1.26 -9.52
CA LEU A 85 -0.57 1.64 -10.72
C LEU A 85 -1.31 1.37 -12.04
N VAL A 86 -2.45 0.68 -12.03
CA VAL A 86 -3.35 0.61 -13.17
C VAL A 86 -3.92 2.00 -13.48
N ARG A 87 -4.10 2.84 -12.45
CA ARG A 87 -4.56 4.23 -12.54
C ARG A 87 -3.40 5.22 -12.47
N TYR A 88 -2.30 4.89 -13.12
CA TYR A 88 -1.06 5.67 -13.07
C TYR A 88 -1.26 7.15 -13.46
N ARG A 89 -2.03 7.42 -14.54
CA ARG A 89 -2.27 8.78 -15.01
C ARG A 89 -3.05 9.62 -13.99
N GLU A 90 -4.04 9.01 -13.39
CA GLU A 90 -4.84 9.62 -12.33
C GLU A 90 -4.00 9.85 -11.07
N LEU A 91 -3.10 8.92 -10.71
CA LEU A 91 -2.17 9.09 -9.59
C LEU A 91 -1.20 10.25 -9.81
N GLU A 92 -0.67 10.45 -11.02
CA GLU A 92 0.20 11.59 -11.34
C GLU A 92 -0.50 12.95 -11.11
N LEU A 93 -1.81 13.01 -11.33
CA LEU A 93 -2.63 14.20 -11.05
C LEU A 93 -2.98 14.30 -9.55
N LEU A 94 -3.36 13.18 -8.95
CA LEU A 94 -3.93 13.13 -7.60
C LEU A 94 -2.88 13.36 -6.51
N ILE A 95 -1.69 12.75 -6.63
CA ILE A 95 -0.66 12.80 -5.60
C ILE A 95 -0.27 14.25 -5.24
N PRO A 96 0.07 15.13 -6.20
CA PRO A 96 0.42 16.52 -5.89
C PRO A 96 -0.72 17.26 -5.15
N LEU A 97 -1.97 17.02 -5.54
CA LEU A 97 -3.14 17.64 -4.93
C LEU A 97 -3.36 17.21 -3.48
N LEU A 98 -3.11 15.93 -3.19
CA LEU A 98 -3.18 15.39 -1.83
C LEU A 98 -2.05 15.92 -0.95
N LEU A 99 -0.83 15.95 -1.48
CA LEU A 99 0.35 16.46 -0.76
C LEU A 99 0.22 17.96 -0.47
N ALA A 100 -0.37 18.75 -1.38
CA ALA A 100 -0.66 20.17 -1.17
C ALA A 100 -1.64 20.40 -0.01
N ARG A 101 -2.54 19.44 0.25
CA ARG A 101 -3.45 19.44 1.42
C ARG A 101 -2.77 19.03 2.73
N GLY A 102 -1.46 18.77 2.73
CA GLY A 102 -0.71 18.36 3.91
C GLY A 102 -0.85 16.87 4.27
N ILE A 103 -1.50 16.07 3.44
CA ILE A 103 -1.79 14.66 3.68
C ILE A 103 -0.53 13.81 3.45
N HIS A 104 -0.29 12.85 4.33
CA HIS A 104 0.68 11.79 4.09
C HIS A 104 0.04 10.71 3.22
N VAL A 105 0.56 10.52 2.01
CA VAL A 105 0.01 9.58 1.03
C VAL A 105 0.84 8.31 1.04
N GLN A 106 0.19 7.16 1.20
CA GLN A 106 0.78 5.84 1.02
C GLN A 106 0.16 5.19 -0.22
N ILE A 107 0.98 4.61 -1.08
CA ILE A 107 0.54 3.79 -2.21
C ILE A 107 1.02 2.37 -1.97
N VAL A 108 0.11 1.40 -2.01
CA VAL A 108 0.44 -0.03 -1.88
C VAL A 108 0.26 -0.70 -3.24
N THR A 109 1.35 -1.22 -3.80
CA THR A 109 1.38 -1.76 -5.17
C THR A 109 2.26 -2.99 -5.28
N SER A 110 2.06 -3.79 -6.33
CA SER A 110 3.00 -4.84 -6.73
C SER A 110 4.21 -4.31 -7.51
N ALA A 111 4.25 -3.03 -7.85
CA ALA A 111 5.25 -2.43 -8.72
C ALA A 111 5.41 -3.14 -10.09
N PHE A 112 4.33 -3.66 -10.66
CA PHE A 112 4.33 -4.36 -11.95
C PHE A 112 4.78 -3.47 -13.12
N ARG A 113 4.77 -2.15 -12.93
CA ARG A 113 5.26 -1.13 -13.87
C ARG A 113 6.08 -0.07 -13.14
N THR A 114 6.82 0.73 -13.90
CA THR A 114 7.59 1.87 -13.38
C THR A 114 6.66 2.90 -12.75
N MET A 115 7.16 3.53 -11.69
CA MET A 115 6.53 4.64 -10.98
C MET A 115 7.00 5.99 -11.53
N GLY A 116 6.35 7.07 -11.12
CA GLY A 116 6.75 8.42 -11.50
C GLY A 116 8.19 8.74 -11.08
N ALA A 117 8.97 9.33 -11.97
CA ALA A 117 10.37 9.63 -11.70
C ALA A 117 10.56 10.57 -10.50
N THR A 118 9.59 11.44 -10.24
CA THR A 118 9.61 12.42 -9.14
C THR A 118 9.16 11.84 -7.80
N TRP A 119 8.54 10.66 -7.77
CA TRP A 119 7.91 10.12 -6.57
C TRP A 119 8.91 9.89 -5.43
N ALA A 120 10.15 9.47 -5.76
CA ALA A 120 11.20 9.26 -4.77
C ALA A 120 11.57 10.52 -3.96
N SER A 121 11.38 11.70 -4.55
CA SER A 121 11.71 13.00 -3.92
C SER A 121 10.55 13.64 -3.16
N LEU A 122 9.33 13.12 -3.29
CA LEU A 122 8.15 13.71 -2.63
C LEU A 122 8.14 13.41 -1.13
N PRO A 123 8.19 14.43 -0.24
CA PRO A 123 8.51 14.23 1.18
C PRO A 123 7.42 13.50 1.98
N ARG A 124 6.16 13.57 1.55
CA ARG A 124 5.02 12.93 2.21
C ARG A 124 4.42 11.78 1.42
N LEU A 125 5.08 11.36 0.33
CA LEU A 125 4.71 10.17 -0.40
C LEU A 125 5.51 8.97 0.11
N HIS A 126 4.81 7.88 0.40
CA HIS A 126 5.36 6.62 0.83
C HIS A 126 4.87 5.50 -0.08
N VAL A 127 5.78 4.86 -0.81
CA VAL A 127 5.43 3.74 -1.67
C VAL A 127 5.77 2.43 -0.96
N VAL A 128 4.76 1.57 -0.84
CA VAL A 128 4.88 0.23 -0.28
C VAL A 128 4.77 -0.78 -1.42
N VAL A 129 5.78 -1.59 -1.57
CA VAL A 129 5.84 -2.60 -2.63
C VAL A 129 5.66 -3.99 -2.04
N SER A 130 4.68 -4.71 -2.55
CA SER A 130 4.36 -6.06 -2.10
C SER A 130 5.32 -7.07 -2.71
N ILE A 131 6.27 -7.56 -1.91
CA ILE A 131 7.22 -8.62 -2.28
C ILE A 131 7.18 -9.68 -1.19
N ASP A 132 6.53 -10.82 -1.47
CA ASP A 132 6.29 -11.82 -0.45
C ASP A 132 7.45 -12.79 -0.27
N ARG A 133 8.28 -12.98 -1.29
CA ARG A 133 9.35 -13.99 -1.32
C ARG A 133 10.52 -13.53 -2.18
N LEU A 134 11.63 -14.28 -2.08
CA LEU A 134 12.71 -14.23 -3.06
C LEU A 134 12.32 -15.03 -4.32
N GLN A 135 13.11 -14.94 -5.37
CA GLN A 135 12.93 -15.74 -6.58
C GLN A 135 13.37 -17.21 -6.31
N PRO A 136 12.75 -18.25 -6.91
CA PRO A 136 11.64 -18.17 -7.88
C PRO A 136 10.23 -18.11 -7.26
N GLU A 137 10.07 -18.29 -5.95
CA GLU A 137 8.78 -18.44 -5.31
C GLU A 137 7.89 -17.19 -5.44
N HIS A 138 8.51 -16.01 -5.53
CA HIS A 138 7.79 -14.77 -5.81
C HIS A 138 7.07 -14.83 -7.16
N ASP A 139 7.76 -15.28 -8.20
CA ASP A 139 7.26 -15.31 -9.57
C ASP A 139 6.08 -16.26 -9.73
N VAL A 140 6.13 -17.41 -9.03
CA VAL A 140 5.02 -18.37 -9.01
C VAL A 140 3.73 -17.75 -8.44
N ARG A 141 3.88 -16.89 -7.43
CA ARG A 141 2.73 -16.26 -6.76
C ARG A 141 2.22 -15.01 -7.46
N ARG A 142 3.13 -14.18 -8.00
CA ARG A 142 2.82 -12.81 -8.42
C ARG A 142 3.02 -12.53 -9.91
N ALA A 143 3.05 -13.56 -10.76
CA ALA A 143 3.11 -13.33 -12.21
C ALA A 143 1.90 -12.48 -12.69
N PRO A 144 2.12 -11.54 -13.64
CA PRO A 144 3.34 -11.21 -14.38
C PRO A 144 4.26 -10.18 -13.72
N ALA A 145 4.04 -9.79 -12.46
CA ALA A 145 4.95 -8.93 -11.72
C ALA A 145 6.12 -9.77 -11.19
N THR A 146 7.01 -10.24 -12.09
CA THR A 146 8.17 -11.04 -11.74
C THR A 146 9.15 -10.26 -10.89
N TYR A 147 9.94 -10.97 -10.10
CA TYR A 147 10.91 -10.40 -9.19
C TYR A 147 11.87 -9.43 -9.88
N ASP A 148 12.49 -9.86 -10.99
CA ASP A 148 13.42 -9.03 -11.78
C ASP A 148 12.74 -7.77 -12.34
N ARG A 149 11.50 -7.89 -12.78
CA ARG A 149 10.71 -6.76 -13.26
C ARG A 149 10.46 -5.75 -12.15
N ILE A 150 10.11 -6.22 -10.96
CA ILE A 150 9.91 -5.35 -9.80
C ILE A 150 11.22 -4.67 -9.43
N LEU A 151 12.33 -5.39 -9.32
CA LEU A 151 13.65 -4.81 -9.01
C LEU A 151 14.04 -3.71 -9.99
N LYS A 152 13.77 -3.92 -11.28
CA LYS A 152 13.98 -2.91 -12.32
C LYS A 152 13.12 -1.67 -12.10
N ASN A 153 11.84 -1.86 -11.77
CA ASN A 153 10.87 -0.78 -11.63
C ASN A 153 11.07 0.06 -10.36
N ILE A 154 11.69 -0.50 -9.31
CA ILE A 154 11.93 0.19 -8.04
C ILE A 154 13.37 0.70 -7.88
N ARG A 155 14.24 0.49 -8.85
CA ARG A 155 15.69 0.73 -8.74
C ARG A 155 16.04 2.10 -8.17
N ASP A 156 15.39 3.16 -8.64
CA ASP A 156 15.69 4.55 -8.24
C ASP A 156 14.57 5.14 -7.39
N GLN A 157 13.76 4.27 -6.77
CA GLN A 157 12.63 4.65 -5.96
C GLN A 157 12.91 4.45 -4.47
N ARG A 158 12.35 5.33 -3.65
CA ARG A 158 12.33 5.16 -2.19
C ARG A 158 11.08 4.36 -1.81
N VAL A 159 11.25 3.06 -1.55
CA VAL A 159 10.14 2.15 -1.26
C VAL A 159 10.31 1.44 0.07
N THR A 160 9.21 0.98 0.64
CA THR A 160 9.17 0.00 1.73
C THR A 160 8.68 -1.33 1.15
N VAL A 161 9.40 -2.40 1.44
CA VAL A 161 8.96 -3.75 1.08
C VAL A 161 7.97 -4.25 2.12
N HIS A 162 6.79 -4.67 1.64
CA HIS A 162 5.77 -5.34 2.43
C HIS A 162 5.75 -6.83 2.07
N CYS A 163 5.98 -7.68 3.06
CA CYS A 163 5.96 -9.13 2.89
C CYS A 163 4.77 -9.74 3.64
N THR A 164 3.96 -10.51 2.92
CA THR A 164 2.93 -11.34 3.55
C THR A 164 3.55 -12.68 3.94
N VAL A 165 3.75 -12.89 5.24
CA VAL A 165 4.26 -14.16 5.76
C VAL A 165 3.15 -15.20 5.69
N THR A 166 3.41 -16.30 4.97
CA THR A 166 2.47 -17.39 4.79
C THR A 166 2.91 -18.62 5.58
N GLY A 167 1.96 -19.51 5.94
CA GLY A 167 2.29 -20.79 6.59
C GLY A 167 3.26 -21.65 5.79
N GLN A 168 3.28 -21.53 4.46
CA GLN A 168 4.25 -22.22 3.61
C GLN A 168 5.68 -21.69 3.78
N MET A 169 5.86 -20.37 3.96
CA MET A 169 7.17 -19.78 4.28
C MET A 169 7.70 -20.30 5.61
N MET A 170 6.83 -20.45 6.59
CA MET A 170 7.21 -20.93 7.94
C MET A 170 7.63 -22.40 7.97
N LYS A 171 7.30 -23.20 6.94
CA LYS A 171 7.76 -24.59 6.81
C LYS A 171 9.23 -24.70 6.44
N ARG A 172 9.84 -23.67 5.88
CA ARG A 172 11.28 -23.63 5.56
C ARG A 172 12.03 -22.87 6.64
N PRO A 173 12.79 -23.56 7.52
CA PRO A 173 13.59 -22.90 8.55
C PRO A 173 14.55 -21.88 7.94
N GLY A 174 14.67 -20.71 8.55
CA GLY A 174 15.59 -19.64 8.12
C GLY A 174 15.14 -18.80 6.93
N TYR A 175 14.07 -19.17 6.21
CA TYR A 175 13.66 -18.46 5.00
C TYR A 175 13.30 -16.98 5.25
N LEU A 176 12.64 -16.70 6.36
CA LEU A 176 12.30 -15.31 6.72
C LEU A 176 13.56 -14.50 7.04
N ALA A 177 14.54 -15.09 7.72
CA ALA A 177 15.82 -14.45 7.99
C ALA A 177 16.57 -14.13 6.68
N GLU A 178 16.65 -15.09 5.76
CA GLU A 178 17.22 -14.92 4.43
C GLU A 178 16.55 -13.79 3.63
N PHE A 179 15.22 -13.71 3.65
CA PHE A 179 14.45 -12.63 3.04
C PHE A 179 14.77 -11.28 3.68
N LEU A 180 14.81 -11.21 5.00
CA LEU A 180 15.13 -10.00 5.74
C LEU A 180 16.55 -9.51 5.49
N GLU A 181 17.53 -10.41 5.49
CA GLU A 181 18.93 -10.09 5.18
C GLU A 181 19.08 -9.52 3.77
N PHE A 182 18.36 -10.07 2.80
CA PHE A 182 18.38 -9.58 1.43
C PHE A 182 17.83 -8.15 1.33
N TRP A 183 16.71 -7.87 2.02
CA TRP A 183 16.02 -6.58 1.93
C TRP A 183 16.48 -5.54 2.95
N THR A 184 17.28 -5.92 3.95
CA THR A 184 17.87 -4.96 4.89
C THR A 184 19.15 -4.40 4.30
N PRO A 185 19.25 -3.07 4.06
CA PRO A 185 20.47 -2.48 3.51
C PRO A 185 21.66 -2.74 4.44
N ARG A 186 22.67 -3.44 3.95
CA ARG A 186 23.97 -3.43 4.63
C ARG A 186 24.62 -2.07 4.41
N PRO A 187 25.35 -1.51 5.40
CA PRO A 187 26.01 -0.20 5.28
C PRO A 187 26.90 -0.06 4.04
N GLU A 188 27.39 -1.16 3.50
CA GLU A 188 28.32 -1.24 2.38
C GLU A 188 27.66 -1.44 1.00
N SER A 189 26.36 -1.74 0.93
CA SER A 189 25.67 -2.03 -0.33
C SER A 189 24.62 -0.98 -0.70
N ARG A 190 25.07 0.18 -1.16
CA ARG A 190 24.17 1.19 -1.78
C ARG A 190 23.81 0.82 -3.22
N ARG A 191 23.34 -0.39 -3.50
CA ARG A 191 22.96 -0.78 -4.87
C ARG A 191 21.49 -0.52 -5.20
N TYR A 192 20.64 -0.38 -4.19
CA TYR A 192 19.23 -0.04 -4.34
C TYR A 192 18.99 1.21 -3.53
N GLY A 193 18.29 2.20 -4.11
CA GLY A 193 17.88 3.40 -3.37
C GLY A 193 17.31 3.01 -2.02
N SER A 194 17.47 3.86 -1.01
CA SER A 194 17.21 3.56 0.40
C SER A 194 15.96 2.72 0.62
N VAL A 195 16.10 1.41 0.67
CA VAL A 195 15.04 0.49 1.07
C VAL A 195 14.95 0.57 2.58
N TYR A 196 13.98 1.33 3.09
CA TYR A 196 13.69 1.33 4.51
C TYR A 196 12.84 0.12 4.83
N SER A 197 13.48 -0.93 5.35
CA SER A 197 12.77 -2.00 6.03
C SER A 197 12.29 -1.47 7.38
N LEU A 198 11.01 -1.18 7.53
CA LEU A 198 10.38 -0.96 8.83
C LEU A 198 10.05 -2.33 9.44
N LEU A 199 11.07 -3.08 9.80
CA LEU A 199 10.95 -4.17 10.74
C LEU A 199 11.30 -3.63 12.13
N ARG A 200 10.29 -3.12 12.83
CA ARG A 200 10.32 -3.17 14.29
C ARG A 200 9.97 -4.60 14.71
N PRO A 201 10.65 -5.16 15.74
CA PRO A 201 10.43 -6.53 16.19
C PRO A 201 9.10 -6.72 16.96
N GLU A 202 8.08 -5.97 16.64
CA GLU A 202 6.73 -6.18 17.14
C GLU A 202 5.89 -6.71 16.00
N ILE A 203 5.75 -8.05 15.96
CA ILE A 203 4.74 -8.75 15.17
C ILE A 203 3.38 -8.35 15.76
N ARG A 204 2.88 -7.19 15.43
CA ARG A 204 1.47 -6.87 15.57
C ARG A 204 0.78 -7.35 14.31
N CYS A 205 0.14 -8.48 14.44
CA CYS A 205 -0.95 -8.86 13.56
C CYS A 205 -1.95 -7.69 13.56
N GLN A 206 -1.91 -6.83 12.55
CA GLN A 206 -2.94 -5.79 12.40
C GLN A 206 -4.23 -6.53 12.09
N ARG A 207 -5.06 -6.75 13.11
CA ARG A 207 -6.47 -7.08 12.92
C ARG A 207 -7.10 -5.84 12.29
N TYR A 208 -7.51 -5.95 11.03
CA TYR A 208 -8.37 -4.97 10.42
C TYR A 208 -9.69 -4.95 11.20
N TRP A 209 -9.92 -3.90 11.95
CA TRP A 209 -11.23 -3.64 12.52
C TRP A 209 -12.09 -3.05 11.41
N VAL A 210 -12.95 -3.87 10.82
CA VAL A 210 -14.09 -3.36 10.05
C VAL A 210 -15.07 -2.82 11.08
N LEU A 211 -15.13 -1.49 11.18
CA LEU A 211 -16.18 -0.84 11.96
C LEU A 211 -17.51 -1.13 11.26
N ARG A 212 -18.27 -2.08 11.80
CA ARG A 212 -19.69 -2.21 11.51
C ARG A 212 -20.36 -0.91 11.94
N SER A 213 -20.92 -0.16 11.01
CA SER A 213 -21.91 0.86 11.32
C SER A 213 -23.16 0.13 11.82
N GLY A 214 -23.23 -0.11 13.14
CA GLY A 214 -24.41 -0.62 13.80
C GLY A 214 -25.44 0.50 13.83
N ARG A 215 -26.45 0.43 12.96
CA ARG A 215 -27.78 0.90 13.31
C ARG A 215 -28.57 -0.37 13.66
N GLY A 216 -28.67 -0.63 14.93
CA GLY A 216 -29.71 -1.51 15.49
C GLY A 216 -30.97 -0.69 15.80
N PRO A 217 -32.11 -1.37 15.92
CA PRO A 217 -33.42 -0.73 16.10
C PRO A 217 -33.52 0.07 17.38
#